data_0b0ea48c9f4bc555b647ec00a0ada882
#
_entry.id   0b0ea48c9f4bc555b647ec00a0ada882
#
_cell.length_a   1.000
_cell.length_b   1.000
_cell.length_c   1.000
_cell.angle_alpha   90.00
_cell.angle_beta   90.00
_cell.angle_gamma   90.00
#
_symmetry.space_group_name_H-M   'P 1'
#
loop_
_entity.id
_entity.type
_entity.pdbx_description
1 polymer ?
#
loop_
_entity_poly.entity_id
_entity_poly.type
_entity_poly.pdbx_seq_one_letter_code
_entity_poly.pdbx_strand_id
1 'polypeptide(L)'
;DMEQAAGYQKLQTGTLNGDRGTFVLGADISTGQSDTVSIGSSDAKGTYNILVSEVGRRQGDDLHLLLVNDASGEHTFIASDIYRGGIYVYKTEISNENDGGIKWYLESLHNETTEDARSILQTADSMYSSWVLSSDMLQGRLAELKEARSEHGLWARINNGKLRGEAFKNNYQTYQIGYDAAFKDRAGGSMNEWLGGAAFEYAKGNM
;
A
#
# COMPACT_ATOMS: atom_id res chain seq x y z
N ASP A 1 25.64 5.84 11.00
CA ASP A 1 24.51 6.36 10.24
C ASP A 1 25.05 7.30 9.17
N MET A 2 25.04 6.88 7.91
CA MET A 2 25.61 7.63 6.76
C MET A 2 24.52 8.41 5.99
N GLU A 3 23.33 8.46 6.50
CA GLU A 3 22.13 8.94 5.82
C GLU A 3 22.02 10.47 5.62
N GLN A 4 22.93 11.26 6.17
CA GLN A 4 22.78 12.73 6.20
C GLN A 4 23.81 13.53 5.43
N ALA A 5 24.68 12.91 4.67
CA ALA A 5 25.64 13.66 3.85
C ALA A 5 25.15 13.80 2.41
N ALA A 6 25.38 14.97 1.83
CA ALA A 6 25.07 15.20 0.42
C ALA A 6 26.02 14.37 -0.47
N GLY A 7 25.58 13.21 -0.89
CA GLY A 7 26.30 12.26 -1.75
C GLY A 7 26.57 10.92 -1.07
N TYR A 8 26.80 9.89 -1.87
CA TYR A 8 27.12 8.55 -1.40
C TYR A 8 28.50 8.49 -0.76
N GLN A 9 28.57 7.73 0.32
CA GLN A 9 29.77 7.69 1.16
C GLN A 9 30.46 6.34 1.06
N LYS A 10 31.77 6.38 1.30
CA LYS A 10 32.60 5.19 1.39
C LYS A 10 33.23 5.11 2.78
N LEU A 11 32.82 4.10 3.55
CA LEU A 11 33.49 3.73 4.79
C LEU A 11 34.63 2.78 4.47
N GLN A 12 35.85 3.13 4.90
CA GLN A 12 37.02 2.26 4.79
C GLN A 12 37.53 1.91 6.18
N THR A 13 37.69 0.63 6.44
CA THR A 13 38.29 0.12 7.68
C THR A 13 39.33 -0.92 7.39
N GLY A 14 40.40 -0.94 8.18
CA GLY A 14 41.45 -1.99 8.06
C GLY A 14 40.96 -3.32 8.62
N THR A 15 40.23 -3.28 9.71
CA THR A 15 39.71 -4.46 10.39
C THR A 15 38.27 -4.21 10.86
N LEU A 16 37.42 -5.24 10.80
CA LEU A 16 36.09 -5.24 11.35
C LEU A 16 35.99 -6.37 12.37
N ASN A 17 35.86 -6.01 13.63
CA ASN A 17 35.79 -6.98 14.74
C ASN A 17 34.41 -6.89 15.39
N GLY A 18 33.91 -8.03 15.81
CA GLY A 18 32.62 -8.13 16.51
C GLY A 18 31.62 -8.97 15.74
N ASP A 19 30.41 -8.99 16.23
CA ASP A 19 29.31 -9.76 15.67
C ASP A 19 27.99 -9.02 15.90
N ARG A 20 27.03 -9.24 15.01
CA ARG A 20 25.66 -8.67 15.09
C ARG A 20 25.54 -7.14 14.92
N GLY A 21 26.51 -6.48 14.32
CA GLY A 21 26.37 -5.08 13.92
C GLY A 21 25.37 -4.94 12.74
N THR A 22 24.78 -3.75 12.62
CA THR A 22 23.94 -3.41 11.46
C THR A 22 24.53 -2.21 10.75
N PHE A 23 24.77 -2.36 9.45
CA PHE A 23 25.14 -1.27 8.56
C PHE A 23 23.87 -0.75 7.86
N VAL A 24 23.62 0.55 8.00
CA VAL A 24 22.57 1.24 7.27
C VAL A 24 23.21 1.97 6.11
N LEU A 25 22.93 1.52 4.89
CA LEU A 25 23.54 1.99 3.66
C LEU A 25 22.48 2.63 2.75
N GLY A 26 22.73 3.86 2.31
CA GLY A 26 21.91 4.53 1.31
C GLY A 26 22.15 3.94 -0.08
N ALA A 27 21.10 3.77 -0.86
CA ALA A 27 21.21 3.36 -2.26
C ALA A 27 20.20 4.14 -3.11
N ASP A 28 20.68 4.74 -4.20
CA ASP A 28 19.80 5.33 -5.22
C ASP A 28 19.72 4.39 -6.41
N ILE A 29 18.61 3.72 -6.48
CA ILE A 29 18.34 2.73 -7.53
C ILE A 29 18.21 3.41 -8.90
N SER A 30 17.80 4.68 -8.94
CA SER A 30 17.62 5.42 -10.18
C SER A 30 18.93 5.81 -10.84
N THR A 31 19.94 6.15 -10.03
CA THR A 31 21.27 6.56 -10.51
C THR A 31 22.29 5.43 -10.48
N GLY A 32 21.98 4.32 -9.83
CA GLY A 32 22.91 3.20 -9.68
C GLY A 32 24.06 3.51 -8.72
N GLN A 33 23.83 4.34 -7.71
CA GLN A 33 24.82 4.73 -6.71
C GLN A 33 24.44 4.23 -5.32
N SER A 34 25.43 3.90 -4.51
CA SER A 34 25.20 3.43 -3.14
C SER A 34 26.33 3.83 -2.22
N ASP A 35 26.03 3.88 -0.93
CA ASP A 35 27.04 3.86 0.10
C ASP A 35 27.78 2.52 0.07
N THR A 36 29.07 2.56 0.33
CA THR A 36 29.89 1.35 0.30
C THR A 36 30.75 1.21 1.55
N VAL A 37 30.90 -0.04 1.99
CA VAL A 37 31.83 -0.41 3.07
C VAL A 37 32.97 -1.19 2.46
N SER A 38 34.22 -0.77 2.72
CA SER A 38 35.41 -1.50 2.32
C SER A 38 36.16 -1.95 3.55
N ILE A 39 36.41 -3.25 3.65
CA ILE A 39 37.09 -3.90 4.76
C ILE A 39 38.42 -4.43 4.23
N GLY A 40 39.50 -4.10 4.93
CA GLY A 40 40.84 -4.60 4.59
C GLY A 40 41.01 -6.08 4.94
N SER A 41 42.21 -6.59 4.79
CA SER A 41 42.53 -7.95 5.17
C SER A 41 42.50 -8.07 6.70
N SER A 42 41.67 -8.93 7.22
CA SER A 42 41.50 -9.16 8.67
C SER A 42 41.30 -10.65 8.91
N ASP A 43 41.86 -11.18 9.96
CA ASP A 43 41.60 -12.54 10.41
C ASP A 43 40.32 -12.63 11.28
N ALA A 44 39.65 -11.48 11.52
CA ALA A 44 38.44 -11.42 12.30
C ALA A 44 37.27 -11.91 11.47
N LYS A 45 36.41 -12.71 12.11
CA LYS A 45 35.16 -13.22 11.54
C LYS A 45 33.98 -12.56 12.20
N GLY A 46 32.92 -12.40 11.46
CA GLY A 46 31.71 -11.84 12.03
C GLY A 46 30.52 -11.94 11.07
N THR A 47 29.33 -11.88 11.66
CA THR A 47 28.08 -11.82 10.91
C THR A 47 27.40 -10.48 11.19
N TYR A 48 27.09 -9.74 10.15
CA TYR A 48 26.54 -8.40 10.20
C TYR A 48 25.26 -8.30 9.37
N ASN A 49 24.40 -7.39 9.78
CA ASN A 49 23.20 -7.10 9.02
C ASN A 49 23.41 -5.89 8.11
N ILE A 50 22.85 -5.92 6.92
CA ILE A 50 22.73 -4.77 6.03
C ILE A 50 21.29 -4.35 5.97
N LEU A 51 21.03 -3.08 6.26
CA LEU A 51 19.76 -2.41 6.05
C LEU A 51 19.98 -1.38 4.93
N VAL A 52 19.28 -1.54 3.83
CA VAL A 52 19.37 -0.58 2.72
C VAL A 52 18.28 0.47 2.87
N SER A 53 18.70 1.73 2.92
CA SER A 53 17.81 2.89 2.86
C SER A 53 17.73 3.38 1.42
N GLU A 54 16.58 3.19 0.80
CA GLU A 54 16.39 3.57 -0.60
C GLU A 54 16.14 5.07 -0.75
N VAL A 55 16.82 5.67 -1.70
CA VAL A 55 16.54 7.00 -2.22
C VAL A 55 16.35 6.87 -3.73
N GLY A 56 15.15 7.22 -4.21
CA GLY A 56 14.84 7.18 -5.64
C GLY A 56 13.77 6.17 -6.03
N ARG A 57 13.29 6.27 -7.26
CA ARG A 57 12.29 5.36 -7.83
C ARG A 57 12.84 4.73 -9.10
N ARG A 58 12.91 3.41 -9.14
CA ARG A 58 13.17 2.67 -10.37
C ARG A 58 12.06 1.65 -10.62
N GLN A 59 11.67 1.53 -11.89
CA GLN A 59 11.00 0.35 -12.42
C GLN A 59 12.03 -0.51 -13.15
N GLY A 60 12.34 -1.69 -12.63
CA GLY A 60 13.22 -2.66 -13.26
C GLY A 60 13.93 -3.55 -12.25
N ASP A 61 14.10 -4.82 -12.60
CA ASP A 61 14.51 -5.91 -11.69
C ASP A 61 16.03 -6.22 -11.70
N ASP A 62 16.80 -5.56 -12.58
CA ASP A 62 18.25 -5.81 -12.68
C ASP A 62 19.06 -4.77 -11.90
N LEU A 63 19.21 -5.01 -10.62
CA LEU A 63 20.09 -4.26 -9.74
C LEU A 63 21.37 -5.05 -9.52
N HIS A 64 22.52 -4.37 -9.57
CA HIS A 64 23.81 -4.93 -9.19
C HIS A 64 24.66 -3.81 -8.60
N LEU A 65 24.35 -3.43 -7.34
CA LEU A 65 25.00 -2.32 -6.65
C LEU A 65 25.93 -2.84 -5.56
N LEU A 66 27.20 -2.48 -5.63
CA LEU A 66 28.19 -2.86 -4.62
C LEU A 66 27.85 -2.19 -3.28
N LEU A 67 27.63 -2.98 -2.25
CA LEU A 67 27.41 -2.53 -0.87
C LEU A 67 28.64 -2.72 0.02
N VAL A 68 29.25 -3.89 -0.06
CA VAL A 68 30.43 -4.21 0.76
C VAL A 68 31.52 -4.87 -0.09
N ASN A 69 32.74 -4.41 0.12
CA ASN A 69 33.93 -5.05 -0.40
C ASN A 69 34.79 -5.54 0.77
N ASP A 70 34.74 -6.83 1.04
CA ASP A 70 35.50 -7.48 2.10
C ASP A 70 36.72 -8.19 1.51
N ALA A 71 37.89 -7.56 1.61
CA ALA A 71 39.14 -8.13 1.10
C ALA A 71 39.60 -9.36 1.91
N SER A 72 39.10 -9.55 3.14
CA SER A 72 39.43 -10.72 3.95
C SER A 72 38.68 -11.97 3.54
N GLY A 73 37.40 -11.77 3.10
CA GLY A 73 36.48 -12.85 2.84
C GLY A 73 35.99 -13.62 4.08
N GLU A 74 36.24 -13.08 5.26
CA GLU A 74 35.95 -13.76 6.53
C GLU A 74 34.63 -13.29 7.18
N HIS A 75 33.98 -12.26 6.63
CA HIS A 75 32.75 -11.71 7.14
C HIS A 75 31.54 -12.18 6.33
N THR A 76 30.43 -12.37 7.02
CA THR A 76 29.14 -12.68 6.39
C THR A 76 28.18 -11.51 6.58
N PHE A 77 27.51 -11.13 5.51
CA PHE A 77 26.50 -10.09 5.54
C PHE A 77 25.13 -10.70 5.20
N ILE A 78 24.11 -10.29 5.94
CA ILE A 78 22.74 -10.75 5.78
C ILE A 78 21.87 -9.52 5.54
N ALA A 79 21.05 -9.56 4.50
CA ALA A 79 20.07 -8.51 4.27
C ALA A 79 19.04 -8.51 5.41
N SER A 80 18.83 -7.33 5.98
CA SER A 80 17.73 -7.14 6.92
C SER A 80 16.45 -6.89 6.14
N ASP A 81 15.48 -7.78 6.30
CA ASP A 81 14.26 -7.85 5.48
C ASP A 81 13.32 -6.65 5.55
N ILE A 82 13.62 -5.62 6.34
CA ILE A 82 12.60 -4.62 6.62
C ILE A 82 13.19 -3.21 6.58
N TYR A 83 13.11 -2.58 5.43
CA TYR A 83 13.01 -1.13 5.34
C TYR A 83 11.55 -0.73 5.08
N ARG A 84 10.97 0.10 5.97
CA ARG A 84 9.63 0.66 5.79
C ARG A 84 9.76 2.06 5.22
N GLY A 85 9.55 2.20 3.95
CA GLY A 85 9.47 3.49 3.26
C GLY A 85 8.02 3.89 2.99
N GLY A 86 7.39 4.59 3.94
CA GLY A 86 6.01 5.05 3.77
C GLY A 86 5.00 3.91 3.72
N ILE A 87 4.37 3.73 2.56
CA ILE A 87 3.34 2.71 2.33
C ILE A 87 3.91 1.36 1.83
N TYR A 88 5.22 1.27 1.63
CA TYR A 88 5.88 0.08 1.10
C TYR A 88 6.82 -0.56 2.11
N VAL A 89 6.90 -1.88 2.06
CA VAL A 89 7.95 -2.70 2.67
C VAL A 89 8.85 -3.18 1.56
N TYR A 90 10.14 -2.95 1.71
CA TYR A 90 11.13 -3.41 0.75
C TYR A 90 11.81 -4.66 1.30
N LYS A 91 11.81 -5.72 0.50
CA LYS A 91 12.63 -6.91 0.73
C LYS A 91 13.92 -6.75 -0.05
N THR A 92 15.02 -6.78 0.66
CA THR A 92 16.37 -6.62 0.10
C THR A 92 16.95 -8.00 -0.17
N GLU A 93 17.34 -8.27 -1.40
CA GLU A 93 18.13 -9.44 -1.75
C GLU A 93 19.57 -9.01 -2.00
N ILE A 94 20.51 -9.69 -1.37
CA ILE A 94 21.94 -9.47 -1.58
C ILE A 94 22.59 -10.75 -2.08
N SER A 95 23.51 -10.60 -3.01
CA SER A 95 24.38 -11.68 -3.47
C SER A 95 25.82 -11.42 -3.07
N ASN A 96 26.67 -12.41 -3.22
CA ASN A 96 28.10 -12.25 -3.05
C ASN A 96 28.88 -12.87 -4.22
N GLU A 97 30.00 -12.23 -4.53
CA GLU A 97 30.96 -12.71 -5.52
C GLU A 97 32.33 -12.81 -4.90
N ASN A 98 33.06 -13.88 -5.24
CA ASN A 98 34.43 -14.07 -4.80
C ASN A 98 35.41 -13.61 -5.89
N ASP A 99 36.08 -12.47 -5.64
CA ASP A 99 37.04 -11.86 -6.55
C ASP A 99 38.18 -11.23 -5.73
N GLY A 100 39.11 -12.08 -5.26
CA GLY A 100 40.19 -11.65 -4.37
C GLY A 100 39.74 -11.14 -3.01
N GLY A 101 38.64 -11.61 -2.53
CA GLY A 101 37.86 -11.23 -1.37
C GLY A 101 36.40 -11.51 -1.66
N ILE A 102 35.47 -11.15 -0.76
CA ILE A 102 34.05 -11.28 -1.01
C ILE A 102 33.43 -9.89 -1.21
N LYS A 103 32.74 -9.70 -2.32
CA LYS A 103 31.98 -8.50 -2.64
C LYS A 103 30.49 -8.80 -2.48
N TRP A 104 29.78 -7.94 -1.81
CA TRP A 104 28.35 -8.06 -1.56
C TRP A 104 27.59 -7.01 -2.34
N TYR A 105 26.61 -7.44 -3.12
CA TYR A 105 25.83 -6.60 -4.02
C TYR A 105 24.35 -6.63 -3.64
N LEU A 106 23.70 -5.50 -3.84
CA LEU A 106 22.24 -5.42 -3.85
C LEU A 106 21.73 -5.89 -5.20
N GLU A 107 20.96 -6.97 -5.22
CA GLU A 107 20.45 -7.59 -6.46
C GLU A 107 19.01 -7.19 -6.75
N SER A 108 18.18 -7.11 -5.74
CA SER A 108 16.80 -6.71 -5.95
C SER A 108 16.19 -6.05 -4.71
N LEU A 109 15.22 -5.19 -4.97
CA LEU A 109 14.37 -4.57 -3.99
C LEU A 109 12.92 -4.82 -4.39
N HIS A 110 12.31 -5.84 -3.80
CA HIS A 110 10.89 -6.08 -3.97
C HIS A 110 10.10 -5.18 -3.03
N ASN A 111 9.19 -4.40 -3.61
CA ASN A 111 8.28 -3.58 -2.83
C ASN A 111 6.94 -4.29 -2.61
N GLU A 112 6.59 -4.52 -1.38
CA GLU A 112 5.26 -4.96 -0.99
C GLU A 112 4.54 -3.82 -0.27
N THR A 113 3.23 -3.67 -0.51
CA THR A 113 2.43 -2.71 0.25
C THR A 113 2.38 -3.13 1.71
N THR A 114 2.62 -2.19 2.63
CA THR A 114 2.47 -2.47 4.07
C THR A 114 1.06 -2.96 4.38
N GLU A 115 0.90 -3.77 5.42
CA GLU A 115 -0.43 -4.22 5.85
C GLU A 115 -1.35 -3.05 6.21
N ASP A 116 -0.79 -2.00 6.82
CA ASP A 116 -1.54 -0.78 7.15
C ASP A 116 -2.05 -0.08 5.89
N ALA A 117 -1.20 0.09 4.88
CA ALA A 117 -1.59 0.69 3.60
C ALA A 117 -2.63 -0.17 2.86
N ARG A 118 -2.47 -1.48 2.90
CA ARG A 118 -3.45 -2.43 2.34
C ARG A 118 -4.78 -2.31 3.04
N SER A 119 -4.78 -2.23 4.37
CA SER A 119 -6.00 -2.06 5.18
C SER A 119 -6.71 -0.73 4.88
N ILE A 120 -5.97 0.35 4.69
CA ILE A 120 -6.51 1.65 4.30
C ILE A 120 -7.17 1.57 2.92
N LEU A 121 -6.50 0.97 1.94
CA LEU A 121 -7.04 0.79 0.60
C LEU A 121 -8.30 -0.09 0.60
N GLN A 122 -8.28 -1.19 1.34
CA GLN A 122 -9.46 -2.06 1.51
C GLN A 122 -10.63 -1.32 2.13
N THR A 123 -10.36 -0.50 3.15
CA THR A 123 -11.39 0.30 3.81
C THR A 123 -11.98 1.33 2.84
N ALA A 124 -11.13 2.05 2.11
CA ALA A 124 -11.57 3.03 1.11
C ALA A 124 -12.42 2.39 0.01
N ASP A 125 -11.99 1.25 -0.52
CA ASP A 125 -12.72 0.47 -1.54
C ASP A 125 -14.09 0.00 -1.01
N SER A 126 -14.11 -0.48 0.22
CA SER A 126 -15.35 -0.92 0.88
C SER A 126 -16.34 0.24 1.08
N MET A 127 -15.84 1.40 1.51
CA MET A 127 -16.65 2.61 1.67
C MET A 127 -17.20 3.10 0.33
N TYR A 128 -16.36 3.17 -0.69
CA TYR A 128 -16.77 3.57 -2.04
C TYR A 128 -17.83 2.62 -2.60
N SER A 129 -17.60 1.32 -2.50
CA SER A 129 -18.54 0.31 -2.99
C SER A 129 -19.88 0.37 -2.26
N SER A 130 -19.87 0.63 -0.95
CA SER A 130 -21.08 0.83 -0.16
C SER A 130 -21.85 2.08 -0.60
N TRP A 131 -21.14 3.17 -0.87
CA TRP A 131 -21.76 4.41 -1.36
C TRP A 131 -22.38 4.23 -2.75
N VAL A 132 -21.70 3.56 -3.67
CA VAL A 132 -22.25 3.25 -5.01
C VAL A 132 -23.52 2.40 -4.88
N LEU A 133 -23.48 1.37 -4.03
CA LEU A 133 -24.62 0.50 -3.80
C LEU A 133 -25.84 1.27 -3.27
N SER A 134 -25.63 2.14 -2.28
CA SER A 134 -26.72 2.97 -1.73
C SER A 134 -27.28 3.94 -2.78
N SER A 135 -26.43 4.48 -3.65
CA SER A 135 -26.84 5.34 -4.76
C SER A 135 -27.70 4.60 -5.79
N ASP A 136 -27.30 3.39 -6.16
CA ASP A 136 -28.07 2.55 -7.11
C ASP A 136 -29.44 2.17 -6.53
N MET A 137 -29.51 1.89 -5.24
CA MET A 137 -30.76 1.58 -4.56
C MET A 137 -31.72 2.78 -4.55
N LEU A 138 -31.22 4.00 -4.34
CA LEU A 138 -32.01 5.22 -4.43
C LEU A 138 -32.52 5.48 -5.84
N GLN A 139 -31.69 5.29 -6.85
CA GLN A 139 -32.09 5.43 -8.26
C GLN A 139 -33.18 4.43 -8.61
N GLY A 140 -33.04 3.17 -8.19
CA GLY A 140 -34.09 2.14 -8.36
C GLY A 140 -35.40 2.57 -7.70
N ARG A 141 -35.36 3.16 -6.51
CA ARG A 141 -36.58 3.65 -5.85
C ARG A 141 -37.23 4.81 -6.58
N LEU A 142 -36.45 5.75 -7.09
CA LEU A 142 -36.99 6.85 -7.91
C LEU A 142 -37.66 6.35 -9.19
N ALA A 143 -37.14 5.31 -9.80
CA ALA A 143 -37.76 4.67 -10.98
C ALA A 143 -39.11 4.02 -10.61
N GLU A 144 -39.16 3.28 -9.50
CA GLU A 144 -40.41 2.65 -9.00
C GLU A 144 -41.50 3.70 -8.72
N LEU A 145 -41.13 4.84 -8.12
CA LEU A 145 -42.04 5.93 -7.86
C LEU A 145 -42.66 6.54 -9.11
N LYS A 146 -41.85 6.69 -10.16
CA LYS A 146 -42.34 7.19 -11.47
C LYS A 146 -43.34 6.25 -12.12
N GLU A 147 -43.17 4.94 -11.95
CA GLU A 147 -44.07 3.92 -12.51
C GLU A 147 -45.35 3.77 -11.67
N ALA A 148 -45.22 3.80 -10.35
CA ALA A 148 -46.33 3.50 -9.43
C ALA A 148 -47.44 4.56 -9.38
N ARG A 149 -47.20 5.77 -9.92
CA ARG A 149 -48.11 6.93 -9.87
C ARG A 149 -48.72 7.20 -8.47
N SER A 150 -48.05 6.72 -7.44
CA SER A 150 -48.47 6.88 -6.04
C SER A 150 -48.18 8.29 -5.55
N GLU A 151 -49.15 8.94 -4.91
CA GLU A 151 -48.99 10.31 -4.40
C GLU A 151 -48.12 10.37 -3.15
N HIS A 152 -48.13 9.32 -2.34
CA HIS A 152 -47.30 9.20 -1.13
C HIS A 152 -47.25 7.76 -0.65
N GLY A 153 -46.22 7.39 0.07
CA GLY A 153 -46.09 6.05 0.61
C GLY A 153 -44.95 5.83 1.57
N LEU A 154 -45.17 4.98 2.54
CA LEU A 154 -44.12 4.40 3.38
C LEU A 154 -43.62 3.13 2.69
N TRP A 155 -42.33 2.94 2.69
CA TRP A 155 -41.69 1.76 2.12
C TRP A 155 -40.59 1.22 3.00
N ALA A 156 -40.28 -0.05 2.86
CA ALA A 156 -39.15 -0.70 3.48
C ALA A 156 -38.52 -1.66 2.51
N ARG A 157 -37.18 -1.80 2.58
CA ARG A 157 -36.44 -2.69 1.72
C ARG A 157 -35.31 -3.37 2.50
N ILE A 158 -35.09 -4.63 2.19
CA ILE A 158 -33.95 -5.40 2.70
C ILE A 158 -33.15 -5.91 1.51
N ASN A 159 -31.86 -5.63 1.49
CA ASN A 159 -30.97 -6.13 0.46
C ASN A 159 -29.84 -6.95 1.09
N ASN A 160 -29.50 -8.05 0.45
CA ASN A 160 -28.39 -8.90 0.81
C ASN A 160 -27.50 -9.10 -0.41
N GLY A 161 -26.22 -9.02 -0.25
CA GLY A 161 -25.31 -9.24 -1.37
C GLY A 161 -23.88 -9.46 -0.95
N LYS A 162 -23.05 -9.58 -1.97
CA LYS A 162 -21.59 -9.72 -1.84
C LYS A 162 -20.93 -8.68 -2.72
N LEU A 163 -20.12 -7.84 -2.11
CA LEU A 163 -19.20 -6.94 -2.79
C LEU A 163 -17.84 -7.63 -2.89
N ARG A 164 -17.24 -7.58 -4.06
CA ARG A 164 -15.90 -8.11 -4.31
C ARG A 164 -15.11 -7.08 -5.08
N GLY A 165 -13.98 -6.67 -4.51
CA GLY A 165 -12.95 -5.90 -5.17
C GLY A 165 -11.68 -6.76 -5.32
N GLU A 166 -10.63 -6.18 -5.87
CA GLU A 166 -9.33 -6.87 -5.98
C GLU A 166 -8.75 -7.25 -4.62
N ALA A 167 -8.93 -6.39 -3.62
CA ALA A 167 -8.32 -6.54 -2.31
C ALA A 167 -9.31 -6.91 -1.20
N PHE A 168 -10.62 -6.96 -1.47
CA PHE A 168 -11.62 -7.22 -0.43
C PHE A 168 -12.78 -8.08 -0.91
N LYS A 169 -13.41 -8.75 0.05
CA LYS A 169 -14.67 -9.48 -0.12
C LYS A 169 -15.56 -9.17 1.08
N ASN A 170 -16.66 -8.50 0.83
CA ASN A 170 -17.62 -8.11 1.87
C ASN A 170 -18.98 -8.73 1.60
N ASN A 171 -19.56 -9.38 2.62
CA ASN A 171 -20.96 -9.78 2.61
C ASN A 171 -21.72 -8.67 3.31
N TYR A 172 -22.65 -8.05 2.60
CA TYR A 172 -23.43 -6.94 3.14
C TYR A 172 -24.92 -7.28 3.28
N GLN A 173 -25.54 -6.62 4.23
CA GLN A 173 -26.97 -6.60 4.42
C GLN A 173 -27.40 -5.17 4.73
N THR A 174 -28.37 -4.64 3.97
CA THR A 174 -28.91 -3.30 4.19
C THR A 174 -30.39 -3.36 4.50
N TYR A 175 -30.78 -2.52 5.41
CA TYR A 175 -32.17 -2.31 5.81
C TYR A 175 -32.51 -0.84 5.56
N GLN A 176 -33.50 -0.60 4.74
CA GLN A 176 -33.93 0.74 4.39
C GLN A 176 -35.39 0.90 4.78
N ILE A 177 -35.74 2.06 5.33
CA ILE A 177 -37.10 2.51 5.54
C ILE A 177 -37.21 3.95 5.08
N GLY A 178 -38.24 4.28 4.35
CA GLY A 178 -38.39 5.62 3.83
C GLY A 178 -39.86 5.99 3.61
N TYR A 179 -40.08 7.28 3.41
CA TYR A 179 -41.35 7.87 3.04
C TYR A 179 -41.14 8.80 1.86
N ASP A 180 -41.95 8.63 0.84
CA ASP A 180 -41.95 9.41 -0.38
C ASP A 180 -43.30 10.12 -0.57
N ALA A 181 -43.23 11.31 -1.14
CA ALA A 181 -44.41 12.08 -1.50
C ALA A 181 -44.23 12.72 -2.89
N ALA A 182 -45.31 12.71 -3.64
CA ALA A 182 -45.45 13.48 -4.87
C ALA A 182 -46.17 14.78 -4.55
N PHE A 183 -45.57 15.89 -4.94
CA PHE A 183 -46.12 17.22 -4.80
C PHE A 183 -46.52 17.73 -6.18
N LYS A 184 -47.81 18.06 -6.34
CA LYS A 184 -48.34 18.62 -7.58
C LYS A 184 -48.57 20.10 -7.37
N ASP A 185 -47.90 20.92 -8.15
CA ASP A 185 -48.11 22.36 -8.16
C ASP A 185 -48.68 22.78 -9.53
N ARG A 186 -49.62 23.70 -9.50
CA ARG A 186 -50.29 24.24 -10.68
C ARG A 186 -49.87 25.69 -10.87
N ALA A 187 -48.66 25.91 -11.37
CA ALA A 187 -48.17 27.22 -11.67
C ALA A 187 -48.26 27.51 -13.19
N GLY A 188 -48.92 28.60 -13.55
CA GLY A 188 -48.89 29.10 -14.92
C GLY A 188 -49.61 28.23 -15.96
N GLY A 189 -50.56 27.40 -15.58
CA GLY A 189 -51.34 26.53 -16.53
C GLY A 189 -50.63 25.19 -16.88
N SER A 190 -49.47 24.95 -16.37
CA SER A 190 -48.73 23.68 -16.47
C SER A 190 -48.76 22.95 -15.14
N MET A 191 -48.94 21.63 -15.17
CA MET A 191 -48.81 20.80 -13.97
C MET A 191 -47.35 20.39 -13.79
N ASN A 192 -46.74 20.89 -12.72
CA ASN A 192 -45.43 20.46 -12.30
C ASN A 192 -45.55 19.44 -11.19
N GLU A 193 -44.93 18.30 -11.36
CA GLU A 193 -44.87 17.24 -10.37
C GLU A 193 -43.48 17.12 -9.80
N TRP A 194 -43.35 17.20 -8.47
CA TRP A 194 -42.14 17.03 -7.75
C TRP A 194 -42.22 15.76 -6.90
N LEU A 195 -41.17 14.97 -6.96
CA LEU A 195 -41.04 13.80 -6.07
C LEU A 195 -40.01 14.15 -5.00
N GLY A 196 -40.37 13.98 -3.75
CA GLY A 196 -39.52 14.17 -2.60
C GLY A 196 -39.71 13.10 -1.57
N GLY A 197 -38.67 12.76 -0.84
CA GLY A 197 -38.74 11.74 0.18
C GLY A 197 -37.56 11.79 1.12
N ALA A 198 -37.65 11.02 2.18
CA ALA A 198 -36.59 10.78 3.13
C ALA A 198 -36.47 9.29 3.42
N ALA A 199 -35.24 8.79 3.49
CA ALA A 199 -34.98 7.40 3.82
C ALA A 199 -33.88 7.31 4.87
N PHE A 200 -34.01 6.30 5.72
CA PHE A 200 -32.95 5.88 6.64
C PHE A 200 -32.42 4.53 6.18
N GLU A 201 -31.13 4.37 6.20
CA GLU A 201 -30.45 3.12 5.87
C GLU A 201 -29.55 2.68 7.03
N TYR A 202 -29.63 1.41 7.35
CA TYR A 202 -28.70 0.73 8.21
C TYR A 202 -28.00 -0.38 7.41
N ALA A 203 -26.69 -0.30 7.32
CA ALA A 203 -25.87 -1.29 6.61
C ALA A 203 -24.99 -2.06 7.59
N LYS A 204 -24.91 -3.37 7.39
CA LYS A 204 -24.02 -4.28 8.12
C LYS A 204 -23.21 -5.07 7.09
N GLY A 205 -21.88 -5.09 7.25
CA GLY A 205 -20.98 -5.87 6.42
C GLY A 205 -19.95 -6.60 7.27
N ASN A 206 -19.47 -7.73 6.76
CA ASN A 206 -18.32 -8.46 7.30
C ASN A 206 -17.29 -8.59 6.18
N MET A 207 -16.13 -7.99 6.43
CA MET A 207 -14.92 -8.14 5.61
C MET A 207 -14.15 -9.39 6.01
#